data_2ff13c17b420b6df47ee5fa8334fb5fb
#
_entry.id   2ff13c17b420b6df47ee5fa8334fb5fb
#
_cell.length_a   1.000
_cell.length_b   1.000
_cell.length_c   1.000
_cell.angle_alpha   90.00
_cell.angle_beta   90.00
_cell.angle_gamma   90.00
#
_symmetry.space_group_name_H-M   'P 1'
#
loop_
_entity.id
_entity.type
_entity.pdbx_description
1 polymer ?
#
loop_
_entity_poly.entity_id
_entity_poly.type
_entity_poly.pdbx_seq_one_letter_code
_entity_poly.pdbx_strand_id
1 'polypeptide(L)'
;VKQSRQFLVFGKVQGVGFRRFVKAKVDVINEEEMKISGYVCNLSDGSVRVVAQGSKEDLQKLYEILSVGTIKSEVSHIEVSDVAKAEFDSFEILR
;
A
#
# COMPACT_ATOMS: atom_id res chain seq x y z
N VAL A 1 -18.20 -6.13 -0.53
CA VAL A 1 -18.21 -4.68 -0.77
C VAL A 1 -16.80 -4.15 -0.73
N LYS A 2 -16.39 -3.42 -1.76
CA LYS A 2 -15.06 -2.84 -1.84
C LYS A 2 -15.03 -1.47 -1.17
N GLN A 3 -13.92 -1.19 -0.49
CA GLN A 3 -13.64 0.09 0.15
C GLN A 3 -12.37 0.67 -0.46
N SER A 4 -12.21 1.98 -0.37
CA SER A 4 -11.01 2.66 -0.83
C SER A 4 -10.37 3.38 0.35
N ARG A 5 -9.08 3.13 0.57
CA ARG A 5 -8.35 3.70 1.70
C ARG A 5 -6.99 4.23 1.27
N GLN A 6 -6.56 5.25 1.98
CA GLN A 6 -5.22 5.78 1.85
C GLN A 6 -4.43 5.42 3.10
N PHE A 7 -3.22 4.92 2.88
CA PHE A 7 -2.26 4.64 3.95
C PHE A 7 -1.07 5.55 3.75
N LEU A 8 -0.77 6.38 4.74
CA LEU A 8 0.45 7.17 4.74
C LEU A 8 1.42 6.52 5.71
N VAL A 9 2.52 6.03 5.18
CA VAL A 9 3.51 5.27 5.95
C VAL A 9 4.69 6.17 6.27
N PHE A 10 4.97 6.34 7.55
CA PHE A 10 6.03 7.24 8.04
C PHE A 10 7.16 6.43 8.67
N GLY A 11 8.35 6.99 8.59
CA GLY A 11 9.56 6.39 9.12
C GLY A 11 10.63 6.30 8.06
N LYS A 12 11.53 5.33 8.21
CA LYS A 12 12.55 5.06 7.19
C LYS A 12 11.96 4.12 6.15
N VAL A 13 11.29 4.70 5.15
CA VAL A 13 10.52 3.93 4.16
C VAL A 13 10.88 4.27 2.71
N GLN A 14 11.74 5.26 2.48
CA GLN A 14 12.25 5.56 1.13
C GLN A 14 13.70 5.12 1.02
N GLY A 15 14.09 4.69 -0.19
CA GLY A 15 15.45 4.24 -0.44
C GLY A 15 15.77 2.86 0.14
N VAL A 16 14.75 2.11 0.55
CA VAL A 16 14.91 0.80 1.20
C VAL A 16 14.13 -0.32 0.49
N GLY A 17 13.67 -0.05 -0.74
CA GLY A 17 12.92 -1.01 -1.53
C GLY A 17 11.47 -1.19 -1.08
N PHE A 18 10.94 -0.22 -0.36
CA PHE A 18 9.60 -0.34 0.23
C PHE A 18 8.50 -0.46 -0.83
N ARG A 19 8.52 0.38 -1.86
CA ARG A 19 7.51 0.35 -2.92
C ARG A 19 7.50 -1.00 -3.66
N ARG A 20 8.67 -1.53 -3.98
CA ARG A 20 8.80 -2.84 -4.63
C ARG A 20 8.29 -3.96 -3.73
N PHE A 21 8.58 -3.86 -2.45
CA PHE A 21 8.11 -4.82 -1.47
C PHE A 21 6.57 -4.84 -1.43
N VAL A 22 5.95 -3.67 -1.35
CA VAL A 22 4.49 -3.56 -1.32
C VAL A 22 3.89 -4.13 -2.61
N LYS A 23 4.44 -3.75 -3.76
CA LYS A 23 3.96 -4.25 -5.06
C LYS A 23 4.06 -5.76 -5.14
N ALA A 24 5.18 -6.35 -4.72
CA ALA A 24 5.39 -7.79 -4.75
C ALA A 24 4.38 -8.51 -3.86
N LYS A 25 4.11 -7.97 -2.67
CA LYS A 25 3.14 -8.59 -1.75
C LYS A 25 1.72 -8.50 -2.29
N VAL A 26 1.36 -7.37 -2.88
CA VAL A 26 0.04 -7.22 -3.51
C VAL A 26 -0.10 -8.14 -4.71
N ASP A 27 0.96 -8.31 -5.49
CA ASP A 27 0.93 -9.23 -6.63
C ASP A 27 0.65 -10.67 -6.18
N VAL A 28 1.20 -11.09 -5.05
CA VAL A 28 0.91 -12.41 -4.48
C VAL A 28 -0.58 -12.51 -4.08
N ILE A 29 -1.11 -11.48 -3.45
CA ILE A 29 -2.53 -11.45 -3.08
C ILE A 29 -3.42 -11.53 -4.32
N ASN A 30 -3.00 -10.90 -5.42
CA ASN A 30 -3.75 -10.82 -6.67
C ASN A 30 -3.49 -11.99 -7.62
N GLU A 31 -2.75 -13.00 -7.21
CA GLU A 31 -2.23 -14.05 -8.09
C GLU A 31 -3.35 -14.79 -8.83
N GLU A 32 -4.43 -15.14 -8.17
CA GLU A 32 -5.55 -15.85 -8.78
C GLU A 32 -6.61 -14.90 -9.32
N GLU A 33 -6.87 -13.82 -8.61
CA GLU A 33 -7.82 -12.81 -9.02
C GLU A 33 -7.44 -11.44 -8.43
N MET A 34 -7.87 -10.37 -9.05
CA MET A 34 -7.62 -9.01 -8.59
C MET A 34 -8.41 -8.72 -7.31
N LYS A 35 -7.73 -8.68 -6.18
CA LYS A 35 -8.32 -8.39 -4.87
C LYS A 35 -8.03 -6.99 -4.40
N ILE A 36 -6.84 -6.47 -4.72
CA ILE A 36 -6.40 -5.12 -4.33
C ILE A 36 -5.97 -4.38 -5.58
N SER A 37 -6.53 -3.21 -5.81
CA SER A 37 -6.12 -2.32 -6.89
C SER A 37 -5.76 -0.96 -6.30
N GLY A 38 -4.97 -0.18 -7.02
CA GLY A 38 -4.54 1.14 -6.56
C GLY A 38 -3.09 1.42 -6.92
N TYR A 39 -2.38 2.10 -6.02
CA TYR A 39 -0.99 2.47 -6.29
C TYR A 39 -0.20 2.73 -5.00
N VAL A 40 1.12 2.72 -5.16
CA VAL A 40 2.06 3.10 -4.11
C VAL A 40 3.06 4.10 -4.69
N CYS A 41 3.35 5.17 -3.97
CA CYS A 41 4.31 6.18 -4.41
C CYS A 41 5.01 6.82 -3.23
N ASN A 42 6.19 7.39 -3.50
CA ASN A 42 6.92 8.21 -2.53
C ASN A 42 6.37 9.63 -2.52
N LEU A 43 6.31 10.24 -1.36
CA LEU A 43 5.97 11.65 -1.20
C LEU A 43 7.21 12.46 -0.88
N SER A 44 7.13 13.78 -1.11
CA SER A 44 8.27 14.68 -0.94
C SER A 44 8.71 14.83 0.52
N ASP A 45 7.85 14.51 1.48
CA ASP A 45 8.16 14.61 2.92
C ASP A 45 8.88 13.36 3.47
N GLY A 46 9.19 12.40 2.62
CA GLY A 46 9.84 11.15 3.02
C GLY A 46 8.90 10.01 3.32
N SER A 47 7.59 10.25 3.33
CA SER A 47 6.61 9.20 3.55
C SER A 47 6.29 8.44 2.25
N VAL A 48 5.57 7.33 2.41
CA VAL A 48 5.06 6.54 1.27
C VAL A 48 3.55 6.56 1.33
N ARG A 49 2.92 6.86 0.20
CA ARG A 49 1.46 6.82 0.08
C ARG A 49 1.06 5.53 -0.62
N VAL A 50 0.09 4.83 -0.03
CA VAL A 50 -0.57 3.70 -0.68
C VAL A 50 -2.05 4.03 -0.75
N VAL A 51 -2.62 4.04 -1.95
CA VAL A 51 -4.06 4.15 -2.12
C VAL A 51 -4.52 2.81 -2.66
N ALA A 52 -5.46 2.19 -1.96
CA ALA A 52 -5.87 0.83 -2.29
C ALA A 52 -7.37 0.66 -2.19
N GLN A 53 -7.90 -0.13 -3.10
CA GLN A 53 -9.30 -0.51 -3.11
C GLN A 53 -9.40 -2.04 -3.01
N GLY A 54 -10.25 -2.52 -2.13
CA GLY A 54 -10.45 -3.95 -1.93
C GLY A 54 -11.45 -4.22 -0.82
N SER A 55 -11.60 -5.48 -0.44
CA SER A 55 -12.44 -5.84 0.69
C SER A 55 -11.78 -5.39 1.99
N LYS A 56 -12.57 -5.29 3.04
CA LYS A 56 -12.06 -4.94 4.37
C LYS A 56 -10.94 -5.90 4.80
N GLU A 57 -11.12 -7.19 4.55
CA GLU A 57 -10.13 -8.21 4.91
C GLU A 57 -8.83 -8.03 4.14
N ASP A 58 -8.92 -7.75 2.84
CA ASP A 58 -7.74 -7.57 2.01
C ASP A 58 -6.99 -6.29 2.37
N LEU A 59 -7.73 -5.21 2.68
CA LEU A 59 -7.10 -3.97 3.13
C LEU A 59 -6.43 -4.13 4.50
N GLN A 60 -6.99 -4.98 5.37
CA GLN A 60 -6.36 -5.28 6.64
C GLN A 60 -5.05 -6.06 6.43
N LYS A 61 -5.02 -7.00 5.50
CA LYS A 61 -3.78 -7.69 5.13
C LYS A 61 -2.73 -6.72 4.62
N LEU A 62 -3.15 -5.77 3.79
CA LEU A 62 -2.25 -4.74 3.28
C LEU A 62 -1.68 -3.90 4.42
N TYR A 63 -2.51 -3.49 5.37
CA TYR A 63 -2.05 -2.74 6.54
C TYR A 63 -0.96 -3.51 7.30
N GLU A 64 -1.15 -4.80 7.50
CA GLU A 64 -0.18 -5.65 8.19
C GLU A 64 1.13 -5.73 7.43
N ILE A 65 1.05 -5.87 6.10
CA ILE A 65 2.24 -5.88 5.23
C ILE A 65 3.00 -4.56 5.37
N LEU A 66 2.28 -3.44 5.32
CA LEU A 66 2.90 -2.12 5.43
C LEU A 66 3.56 -1.92 6.79
N SER A 67 2.94 -2.40 7.85
CA SER A 67 3.48 -2.23 9.21
C SER A 67 4.75 -3.04 9.46
N VAL A 68 4.91 -4.18 8.78
CA VAL A 68 6.13 -4.99 8.87
C VAL A 68 7.26 -4.35 8.05
N GLY A 69 6.96 -3.98 6.81
CA GLY A 69 7.93 -3.36 5.93
C GLY A 69 9.04 -4.30 5.46
N THR A 70 10.14 -3.73 4.98
CA THR A 70 11.32 -4.47 4.54
C THR A 70 12.32 -4.59 5.69
N ILE A 71 13.31 -5.48 5.52
CA ILE A 71 14.36 -5.66 6.52
C ILE A 71 15.17 -4.37 6.74
N LYS A 72 15.22 -3.49 5.74
CA LYS A 72 15.94 -2.21 5.83
C LYS A 72 15.07 -1.04 6.23
N SER A 73 13.75 -1.22 6.28
CA SER A 73 12.82 -0.14 6.61
C SER A 73 12.55 -0.10 8.10
N GLU A 74 12.12 1.08 8.57
CA GLU A 74 11.58 1.26 9.92
C GLU A 74 10.29 2.04 9.77
N VAL A 75 9.18 1.40 10.09
CA VAL A 75 7.87 2.04 10.04
C VAL A 75 7.58 2.61 11.42
N SER A 76 7.49 3.93 11.52
CA SER A 76 7.21 4.60 12.80
C SER A 76 5.70 4.63 13.09
N HIS A 77 4.90 4.93 12.08
CA HIS A 77 3.44 4.85 12.20
C HIS A 77 2.80 4.91 10.81
N ILE A 78 1.53 4.55 10.76
CA ILE A 78 0.75 4.58 9.53
C ILE A 78 -0.54 5.35 9.83
N GLU A 79 -0.83 6.35 8.98
CA GLU A 79 -2.11 7.07 9.03
C GLU A 79 -3.03 6.47 7.99
N VAL A 80 -4.22 6.08 8.43
CA VAL A 80 -5.21 5.45 7.56
C VAL A 80 -6.42 6.38 7.45
N SER A 81 -6.87 6.61 6.23
CA SER A 81 -8.07 7.40 5.99
C SER A 81 -8.86 6.80 4.84
N ASP A 82 -10.17 7.03 4.86
CA ASP A 82 -11.01 6.67 3.74
C ASP A 82 -10.84 7.71 2.63
N VAL A 83 -10.89 7.26 1.39
CA VAL A 83 -10.79 8.15 0.23
C VAL A 83 -11.97 7.92 -0.69
N ALA A 84 -12.22 8.90 -1.56
CA ALA A 84 -13.28 8.79 -2.54
C ALA A 84 -13.05 7.55 -3.41
N LYS A 85 -14.13 6.84 -3.70
CA LYS A 85 -14.06 5.65 -4.52
C LYS A 85 -13.53 6.01 -5.91
N ALA A 86 -12.49 5.32 -6.32
CA ALA A 86 -11.90 5.47 -7.65
C ALA A 86 -11.77 4.09 -8.28
N GLU A 87 -11.72 4.06 -9.60
CA GLU A 87 -11.56 2.80 -10.31
C GLU A 87 -10.11 2.63 -10.71
N PHE A 88 -9.52 1.52 -10.32
CA PHE A 88 -8.17 1.14 -10.71
C PHE A 88 -8.23 -0.22 -11.39
N ASP A 89 -7.47 -0.36 -12.48
CA ASP A 89 -7.41 -1.62 -13.23
C ASP A 89 -6.35 -2.57 -12.68
N SER A 90 -5.42 -2.04 -11.90
CA SER A 90 -4.29 -2.82 -11.39
C SER A 90 -3.72 -2.15 -10.14
N PHE A 91 -2.69 -2.74 -9.57
CA PHE A 91 -1.92 -2.13 -8.49
C PHE A 91 -0.53 -1.82 -9.03
N GLU A 92 -0.15 -0.54 -9.03
CA GLU A 92 1.07 -0.09 -9.67
C GLU A 92 1.94 0.76 -8.75
N ILE A 93 3.24 0.81 -9.09
CA ILE A 93 4.16 1.76 -8.46
C ILE A 93 4.14 3.03 -9.30
N LEU A 94 3.85 4.16 -8.67
CA LEU A 94 3.90 5.47 -9.32
C LEU A 94 5.18 6.19 -8.91
N ARG A 95 5.72 6.97 -9.83
CA ARG A 95 6.96 7.72 -9.61
C ARG A 95 6.69 9.21 -9.51
#